data_a0ffb19da699306d2729ccaeff94073f
#
_entry.id   a0ffb19da699306d2729ccaeff94073f
#
_cell.length_a   1.000
_cell.length_b   1.000
_cell.length_c   1.000
_cell.angle_alpha   90.00
_cell.angle_beta   90.00
_cell.angle_gamma   90.00
#
_symmetry.space_group_name_H-M   'P 1'
#
loop_
_entity.id
_entity.type
_entity.pdbx_description
1 polymer ?
#
loop_
_entity_poly.entity_id
_entity_poly.type
_entity_poly.pdbx_seq_one_letter_code
_entity_poly.pdbx_strand_id
1 'polypeptide(L)'
;MKKFLLFCYAVATLQGFSGCSPSQPKEDYGWLKNAIDTSVQQLEETVADVGDSVLLPRSIWTGYDMDFLCSQLQREPVTFKDSLRMKPVKDALGSRRYCSSIYDWTSGFFPGNLWYAYQLTGIEDLKKDAVKFTNYLFPLKDYKGTHDIGFMVNCS
;
A
#
# COMPACT_ATOMS: atom_id res chain seq x y z
N MET A 1 44.87 -28.89 52.41
CA MET A 1 45.19 -27.62 51.72
C MET A 1 45.61 -27.73 50.25
N LYS A 2 45.32 -28.84 49.54
CA LYS A 2 45.69 -29.03 48.13
C LYS A 2 44.50 -28.97 47.13
N LYS A 3 43.30 -28.75 47.57
CA LYS A 3 42.08 -28.70 46.70
C LYS A 3 41.61 -27.28 46.36
N PHE A 4 42.17 -26.23 46.94
CA PHE A 4 41.76 -24.84 46.73
C PHE A 4 42.54 -24.16 45.57
N LEU A 5 43.66 -24.69 45.17
CA LEU A 5 44.52 -24.10 44.12
C LEU A 5 44.14 -24.50 42.69
N LEU A 6 43.32 -25.56 42.54
CA LEU A 6 42.87 -26.01 41.22
C LEU A 6 41.63 -25.25 40.71
N PHE A 7 40.89 -24.57 41.58
CA PHE A 7 39.72 -23.82 41.20
C PHE A 7 40.01 -22.41 40.67
N CYS A 8 41.14 -21.83 41.04
CA CYS A 8 41.54 -20.50 40.55
C CYS A 8 42.16 -20.51 39.15
N TYR A 9 42.66 -21.65 38.68
CA TYR A 9 43.24 -21.77 37.32
C TYR A 9 42.20 -21.95 36.22
N ALA A 10 41.02 -22.46 36.55
CA ALA A 10 39.93 -22.68 35.58
C ALA A 10 39.13 -21.39 35.26
N VAL A 11 39.20 -20.35 36.11
CA VAL A 11 38.46 -19.09 35.88
C VAL A 11 39.29 -18.10 35.06
N ALA A 12 40.60 -18.25 35.00
CA ALA A 12 41.49 -17.32 34.28
C ALA A 12 41.59 -17.53 32.78
N THR A 13 41.07 -18.66 32.25
CA THR A 13 41.15 -18.98 30.81
C THR A 13 39.88 -18.65 30.02
N LEU A 14 38.84 -18.06 30.66
CA LEU A 14 37.57 -17.71 30.00
C LEU A 14 37.44 -16.24 29.61
N GLN A 15 38.51 -15.43 29.80
CA GLN A 15 38.48 -14.00 29.45
C GLN A 15 39.20 -13.64 28.16
N GLY A 16 39.38 -14.57 27.23
CA GLY A 16 40.20 -14.37 26.04
C GLY A 16 39.46 -14.41 24.68
N PHE A 17 38.16 -14.42 24.62
CA PHE A 17 37.44 -14.30 23.34
C PHE A 17 36.50 -13.09 23.36
N SER A 18 37.08 -11.88 23.39
CA SER A 18 36.42 -10.72 22.81
C SER A 18 36.44 -10.90 21.30
N GLY A 19 35.50 -11.71 20.81
CA GLY A 19 35.22 -11.78 19.38
C GLY A 19 34.82 -10.38 18.92
N CYS A 20 35.66 -9.73 18.10
CA CYS A 20 35.22 -8.65 17.25
C CYS A 20 34.06 -9.19 16.44
N SER A 21 32.80 -8.94 16.89
CA SER A 21 31.66 -9.05 16.00
C SER A 21 31.92 -8.09 14.87
N PRO A 22 32.01 -8.55 13.61
CA PRO A 22 32.10 -7.63 12.50
C PRO A 22 30.89 -6.68 12.61
N SER A 23 31.17 -5.37 12.72
CA SER A 23 30.10 -4.37 12.67
C SER A 23 29.35 -4.59 11.37
N GLN A 24 28.11 -5.06 11.47
CA GLN A 24 27.24 -5.13 10.32
C GLN A 24 27.22 -3.74 9.67
N PRO A 25 27.42 -3.66 8.34
CA PRO A 25 27.31 -2.37 7.66
C PRO A 25 25.94 -1.80 8.01
N LYS A 26 25.90 -0.54 8.46
CA LYS A 26 24.63 0.17 8.66
C LYS A 26 23.97 0.25 7.29
N GLU A 27 22.92 -0.53 7.11
CA GLU A 27 22.10 -0.43 5.89
C GLU A 27 21.54 0.99 5.80
N ASP A 28 21.77 1.63 4.66
CA ASP A 28 21.18 2.94 4.36
C ASP A 28 19.75 2.72 3.84
N TYR A 29 18.79 3.02 4.70
CA TYR A 29 17.36 2.95 4.36
C TYR A 29 16.81 4.24 3.76
N GLY A 30 17.65 5.16 3.29
CA GLY A 30 17.23 6.42 2.68
C GLY A 30 16.27 6.22 1.50
N TRP A 31 16.48 5.17 0.70
CA TRP A 31 15.57 4.80 -0.38
C TRP A 31 14.17 4.43 0.11
N LEU A 32 14.08 3.76 1.27
CA LEU A 32 12.80 3.34 1.86
C LEU A 32 11.98 4.56 2.30
N LYS A 33 12.65 5.52 2.94
CA LYS A 33 11.99 6.78 3.31
C LYS A 33 11.43 7.49 2.07
N ASN A 34 12.23 7.62 1.01
CA ASN A 34 11.79 8.24 -0.22
C ASN A 34 10.61 7.50 -0.86
N ALA A 35 10.61 6.17 -0.82
CA ALA A 35 9.51 5.34 -1.34
C ALA A 35 8.21 5.57 -0.53
N ILE A 36 8.31 5.66 0.79
CA ILE A 36 7.17 5.95 1.67
C ILE A 36 6.63 7.36 1.37
N ASP A 37 7.48 8.38 1.35
CA ASP A 37 7.09 9.76 1.08
C ASP A 37 6.39 9.90 -0.29
N THR A 38 6.93 9.26 -1.33
CA THR A 38 6.31 9.23 -2.67
C THR A 38 4.96 8.52 -2.65
N SER A 39 4.85 7.40 -1.94
CA SER A 39 3.60 6.64 -1.84
C SER A 39 2.52 7.44 -1.11
N VAL A 40 2.89 8.15 -0.04
CA VAL A 40 1.97 9.04 0.68
C VAL A 40 1.44 10.14 -0.24
N GLN A 41 2.35 10.84 -0.94
CA GLN A 41 1.95 11.87 -1.89
C GLN A 41 0.97 11.34 -2.94
N GLN A 42 1.25 10.18 -3.53
CA GLN A 42 0.36 9.55 -4.52
C GLN A 42 -1.01 9.17 -3.95
N LEU A 43 -1.06 8.74 -2.68
CA LEU A 43 -2.32 8.44 -2.00
C LEU A 43 -3.15 9.71 -1.76
N GLU A 44 -2.52 10.78 -1.27
CA GLU A 44 -3.18 12.07 -1.03
C GLU A 44 -3.72 12.68 -2.35
N GLU A 45 -2.93 12.67 -3.41
CA GLU A 45 -3.36 13.08 -4.76
C GLU A 45 -4.53 12.22 -5.25
N THR A 46 -4.49 10.91 -4.98
CA THR A 46 -5.56 9.99 -5.35
C THR A 46 -6.85 10.29 -4.61
N VAL A 47 -6.78 10.55 -3.32
CA VAL A 47 -7.94 10.96 -2.51
C VAL A 47 -8.54 12.24 -3.05
N ALA A 48 -7.70 13.24 -3.38
CA ALA A 48 -8.15 14.50 -3.95
C ALA A 48 -8.83 14.34 -5.32
N ASP A 49 -8.31 13.49 -6.19
CA ASP A 49 -8.88 13.22 -7.52
C ASP A 49 -10.25 12.52 -7.45
N VAL A 50 -10.39 11.58 -6.51
CA VAL A 50 -11.64 10.82 -6.33
C VAL A 50 -12.71 11.66 -5.63
N GLY A 51 -12.31 12.54 -4.71
CA GLY A 51 -13.20 13.41 -3.95
C GLY A 51 -14.18 12.61 -3.09
N ASP A 52 -15.46 13.05 -3.09
CA ASP A 52 -16.50 12.42 -2.27
C ASP A 52 -17.27 11.30 -3.00
N SER A 53 -16.74 10.82 -4.12
CA SER A 53 -17.36 9.72 -4.85
C SER A 53 -17.22 8.41 -4.07
N VAL A 54 -18.29 7.59 -4.02
CA VAL A 54 -18.26 6.20 -3.51
C VAL A 54 -17.68 5.28 -4.60
N LEU A 55 -16.50 5.64 -5.10
CA LEU A 55 -15.76 4.91 -6.11
C LEU A 55 -14.35 4.67 -5.58
N LEU A 56 -13.80 3.52 -5.90
CA LEU A 56 -12.49 3.10 -5.40
C LEU A 56 -11.46 3.14 -6.54
N PRO A 57 -10.35 3.87 -6.36
CA PRO A 57 -9.28 3.93 -7.36
C PRO A 57 -8.74 2.54 -7.67
N ARG A 58 -8.56 2.23 -8.95
CA ARG A 58 -8.04 0.94 -9.41
C ARG A 58 -6.78 1.06 -10.24
N SER A 59 -6.77 1.97 -11.23
CA SER A 59 -5.64 2.13 -12.15
C SER A 59 -5.58 3.56 -12.70
N ILE A 60 -4.43 3.94 -13.25
CA ILE A 60 -4.25 5.16 -14.03
C ILE A 60 -4.05 4.75 -15.49
N TRP A 61 -4.67 5.48 -16.38
CA TRP A 61 -4.62 5.25 -17.82
C TRP A 61 -4.26 6.56 -18.52
N THR A 62 -3.24 6.54 -19.37
CA THR A 62 -2.95 7.63 -20.29
C THR A 62 -3.91 7.58 -21.49
N GLY A 63 -4.04 8.67 -22.22
CA GLY A 63 -4.82 8.66 -23.47
C GLY A 63 -4.33 7.58 -24.44
N TYR A 64 -3.02 7.43 -24.55
CA TYR A 64 -2.38 6.40 -25.39
C TYR A 64 -2.77 4.97 -24.96
N ASP A 65 -2.77 4.69 -23.65
CA ASP A 65 -3.14 3.37 -23.12
C ASP A 65 -4.61 3.03 -23.42
N MET A 66 -5.51 4.01 -23.36
CA MET A 66 -6.92 3.83 -23.67
C MET A 66 -7.13 3.49 -25.14
N ASP A 67 -6.52 4.23 -26.05
CA ASP A 67 -6.60 3.99 -27.49
C ASP A 67 -6.03 2.62 -27.86
N PHE A 68 -4.85 2.28 -27.29
CA PHE A 68 -4.21 0.99 -27.48
C PHE A 68 -5.08 -0.16 -26.99
N LEU A 69 -5.62 -0.07 -25.78
CA LEU A 69 -6.46 -1.12 -25.20
C LEU A 69 -7.79 -1.27 -25.93
N CYS A 70 -8.43 -0.19 -26.33
CA CYS A 70 -9.63 -0.25 -27.14
C CYS A 70 -9.36 -0.94 -28.48
N SER A 71 -8.22 -0.67 -29.11
CA SER A 71 -7.82 -1.30 -30.37
C SER A 71 -7.54 -2.80 -30.20
N GLN A 72 -6.85 -3.21 -29.12
CA GLN A 72 -6.49 -4.60 -28.85
C GLN A 72 -7.69 -5.46 -28.45
N LEU A 73 -8.61 -4.90 -27.67
CA LEU A 73 -9.76 -5.64 -27.15
C LEU A 73 -10.97 -5.59 -28.07
N GLN A 74 -10.89 -4.90 -29.22
CA GLN A 74 -12.03 -4.67 -30.14
C GLN A 74 -13.29 -4.21 -29.38
N ARG A 75 -13.10 -3.47 -28.30
CA ARG A 75 -14.19 -2.94 -27.48
C ARG A 75 -14.67 -1.63 -28.07
N GLU A 76 -15.96 -1.42 -28.00
CA GLU A 76 -16.57 -0.11 -28.19
C GLU A 76 -15.84 0.95 -27.35
N PRO A 77 -15.74 2.19 -27.86
CA PRO A 77 -15.19 3.30 -27.09
C PRO A 77 -15.85 3.40 -25.73
N VAL A 78 -15.11 3.87 -24.74
CA VAL A 78 -15.57 4.05 -23.35
C VAL A 78 -17.01 4.53 -23.29
N THR A 79 -17.90 3.73 -22.73
CA THR A 79 -19.32 4.08 -22.62
C THR A 79 -19.54 5.26 -21.68
N PHE A 80 -20.67 5.95 -21.80
CA PHE A 80 -21.04 7.03 -20.88
C PHE A 80 -20.93 6.58 -19.40
N LYS A 81 -21.34 5.35 -19.10
CA LYS A 81 -21.26 4.75 -17.76
C LYS A 81 -19.81 4.58 -17.30
N ASP A 82 -18.91 4.23 -18.19
CA ASP A 82 -17.48 4.10 -17.89
C ASP A 82 -16.83 5.48 -17.71
N SER A 83 -17.27 6.48 -18.50
CA SER A 83 -16.75 7.84 -18.38
C SER A 83 -16.99 8.45 -16.99
N LEU A 84 -18.08 8.10 -16.29
CA LEU A 84 -18.36 8.53 -14.94
C LEU A 84 -17.36 7.98 -13.92
N ARG A 85 -16.70 6.87 -14.23
CA ARG A 85 -15.66 6.25 -13.40
C ARG A 85 -14.27 6.75 -13.73
N MET A 86 -14.11 7.53 -14.80
CA MET A 86 -12.83 8.05 -15.24
C MET A 86 -12.62 9.45 -14.67
N LYS A 87 -11.82 9.55 -13.61
CA LYS A 87 -11.48 10.83 -12.97
C LYS A 87 -10.22 11.41 -13.63
N PRO A 88 -10.20 12.70 -13.97
CA PRO A 88 -8.99 13.33 -14.50
C PRO A 88 -7.88 13.35 -13.44
N VAL A 89 -6.65 13.15 -13.89
CA VAL A 89 -5.44 13.31 -13.07
C VAL A 89 -4.76 14.60 -13.50
N LYS A 90 -4.24 15.37 -12.56
CA LYS A 90 -3.52 16.62 -12.85
C LYS A 90 -2.09 16.31 -13.26
N ASP A 91 -1.91 15.82 -14.47
CA ASP A 91 -0.60 15.61 -15.07
C ASP A 91 -0.52 16.18 -16.49
N ALA A 92 0.70 16.25 -17.03
CA ALA A 92 0.96 16.75 -18.39
C ALA A 92 0.48 15.78 -19.50
N LEU A 93 0.13 14.54 -19.15
CA LEU A 93 -0.21 13.47 -20.08
C LEU A 93 -1.72 13.34 -20.30
N GLY A 94 -2.53 14.11 -19.57
CA GLY A 94 -3.99 14.01 -19.61
C GLY A 94 -4.51 12.67 -19.12
N SER A 95 -3.80 12.07 -18.17
CA SER A 95 -4.15 10.77 -17.62
C SER A 95 -5.52 10.75 -16.95
N ARG A 96 -6.11 9.57 -16.88
CA ARG A 96 -7.37 9.32 -16.21
C ARG A 96 -7.20 8.24 -15.16
N ARG A 97 -7.74 8.48 -13.97
CA ARG A 97 -7.85 7.47 -12.93
C ARG A 97 -9.14 6.68 -13.11
N TYR A 98 -9.00 5.40 -13.39
CA TYR A 98 -10.16 4.51 -13.46
C TYR A 98 -10.54 4.07 -12.04
N CYS A 99 -11.81 4.27 -11.69
CA CYS A 99 -12.38 3.89 -10.40
C CYS A 99 -13.40 2.77 -10.59
N SER A 100 -13.34 1.79 -9.70
CA SER A 100 -14.29 0.67 -9.65
C SER A 100 -15.39 0.91 -8.63
N SER A 101 -16.43 0.09 -8.69
CA SER A 101 -17.44 0.01 -7.63
C SER A 101 -16.92 -0.80 -6.44
N ILE A 102 -17.63 -0.75 -5.31
CA ILE A 102 -17.32 -1.57 -4.14
C ILE A 102 -17.37 -3.08 -4.44
N TYR A 103 -18.08 -3.51 -5.47
CA TYR A 103 -18.21 -4.92 -5.85
C TYR A 103 -17.08 -5.43 -6.75
N ASP A 104 -16.08 -4.60 -7.04
CA ASP A 104 -14.86 -5.04 -7.72
C ASP A 104 -13.92 -5.75 -6.73
N TRP A 105 -13.27 -6.81 -7.18
CA TRP A 105 -12.38 -7.61 -6.33
C TRP A 105 -11.20 -6.81 -5.76
N THR A 106 -10.84 -5.68 -6.39
CA THR A 106 -9.75 -4.79 -5.95
C THR A 106 -10.21 -3.76 -4.91
N SER A 107 -11.47 -3.73 -4.55
CA SER A 107 -12.08 -2.64 -3.77
C SER A 107 -11.44 -2.42 -2.38
N GLY A 108 -10.91 -3.47 -1.75
CA GLY A 108 -10.24 -3.37 -0.45
C GLY A 108 -8.82 -2.82 -0.49
N PHE A 109 -8.16 -2.82 -1.64
CA PHE A 109 -6.73 -2.46 -1.71
C PHE A 109 -6.47 -0.98 -1.47
N PHE A 110 -7.31 -0.10 -1.97
CA PHE A 110 -7.09 1.33 -1.78
C PHE A 110 -7.22 1.76 -0.31
N PRO A 111 -8.31 1.43 0.41
CA PRO A 111 -8.37 1.70 1.85
C PRO A 111 -7.26 0.98 2.63
N GLY A 112 -6.87 -0.24 2.24
CA GLY A 112 -5.75 -0.94 2.84
C GLY A 112 -4.43 -0.18 2.71
N ASN A 113 -4.14 0.37 1.53
CA ASN A 113 -2.94 1.20 1.32
C ASN A 113 -2.95 2.47 2.19
N LEU A 114 -4.10 3.11 2.39
CA LEU A 114 -4.24 4.25 3.29
C LEU A 114 -3.96 3.86 4.75
N TRP A 115 -4.44 2.71 5.20
CA TRP A 115 -4.14 2.18 6.54
C TRP A 115 -2.66 1.89 6.72
N TYR A 116 -1.99 1.24 5.74
CA TYR A 116 -0.56 1.00 5.80
C TYR A 116 0.25 2.29 5.82
N ALA A 117 -0.11 3.26 4.98
CA ALA A 117 0.55 4.55 4.97
C ALA A 117 0.40 5.27 6.33
N TYR A 118 -0.79 5.23 6.94
CA TYR A 118 -0.98 5.74 8.30
C TYR A 118 -0.11 5.03 9.33
N GLN A 119 -0.05 3.69 9.30
CA GLN A 119 0.78 2.91 10.22
C GLN A 119 2.27 3.24 10.10
N LEU A 120 2.74 3.52 8.89
CA LEU A 120 4.15 3.84 8.63
C LEU A 120 4.52 5.29 9.01
N THR A 121 3.57 6.22 8.95
CA THR A 121 3.85 7.66 9.04
C THR A 121 3.21 8.36 10.22
N GLY A 122 2.10 7.83 10.74
CA GLY A 122 1.30 8.48 11.79
C GLY A 122 0.49 9.69 11.31
N ILE A 123 0.36 9.92 9.99
CA ILE A 123 -0.38 11.06 9.44
C ILE A 123 -1.89 10.85 9.64
N GLU A 124 -2.51 11.66 10.52
CA GLU A 124 -3.92 11.50 10.89
C GLU A 124 -4.91 11.74 9.75
N ASP A 125 -4.56 12.50 8.73
CA ASP A 125 -5.43 12.69 7.56
C ASP A 125 -5.53 11.41 6.72
N LEU A 126 -4.44 10.64 6.57
CA LEU A 126 -4.48 9.31 5.95
C LEU A 126 -5.41 8.35 6.71
N LYS A 127 -5.45 8.43 8.03
CA LYS A 127 -6.38 7.63 8.85
C LYS A 127 -7.84 8.02 8.60
N LYS A 128 -8.12 9.32 8.52
CA LYS A 128 -9.49 9.80 8.21
C LYS A 128 -9.95 9.27 6.85
N ASP A 129 -9.07 9.34 5.86
CA ASP A 129 -9.36 8.83 4.52
C ASP A 129 -9.48 7.30 4.53
N ALA A 130 -8.61 6.58 5.23
CA ALA A 130 -8.71 5.13 5.40
C ALA A 130 -10.08 4.73 5.98
N VAL A 131 -10.51 5.39 7.05
CA VAL A 131 -11.85 5.17 7.65
C VAL A 131 -12.95 5.49 6.65
N LYS A 132 -12.87 6.61 5.92
CA LYS A 132 -13.85 7.00 4.91
C LYS A 132 -14.02 5.91 3.85
N PHE A 133 -12.92 5.46 3.24
CA PHE A 133 -12.97 4.47 2.15
C PHE A 133 -13.29 3.06 2.66
N THR A 134 -12.86 2.67 3.86
CA THR A 134 -13.27 1.41 4.49
C THR A 134 -14.79 1.39 4.74
N ASN A 135 -15.38 2.50 5.19
CA ASN A 135 -16.82 2.60 5.40
C ASN A 135 -17.63 2.42 4.11
N TYR A 136 -17.08 2.75 2.94
CA TYR A 136 -17.75 2.44 1.67
C TYR A 136 -17.90 0.94 1.43
N LEU A 137 -17.04 0.11 2.02
CA LEU A 137 -17.08 -1.35 1.88
C LEU A 137 -18.06 -2.02 2.86
N PHE A 138 -18.62 -1.28 3.82
CA PHE A 138 -19.53 -1.86 4.82
C PHE A 138 -20.67 -2.69 4.24
N PRO A 139 -21.30 -2.34 3.08
CA PRO A 139 -22.33 -3.18 2.47
C PRO A 139 -21.85 -4.57 2.06
N LEU A 140 -20.53 -4.79 1.94
CA LEU A 140 -19.95 -6.07 1.55
C LEU A 140 -19.89 -7.10 2.68
N LYS A 141 -20.14 -6.72 3.92
CA LYS A 141 -20.05 -7.62 5.09
C LYS A 141 -20.87 -8.91 4.93
N ASP A 142 -21.99 -8.85 4.22
CA ASP A 142 -22.89 -9.98 3.99
C ASP A 142 -22.88 -10.45 2.51
N TYR A 143 -22.00 -9.88 1.70
CA TYR A 143 -21.93 -10.18 0.27
C TYR A 143 -21.33 -11.56 0.00
N LYS A 144 -22.00 -12.35 -0.83
CA LYS A 144 -21.62 -13.74 -1.15
C LYS A 144 -21.48 -13.97 -2.67
N GLY A 145 -21.43 -12.89 -3.45
CA GLY A 145 -21.46 -12.95 -4.91
C GLY A 145 -20.12 -13.27 -5.58
N THR A 146 -19.04 -13.38 -4.80
CA THR A 146 -17.69 -13.68 -5.34
C THR A 146 -16.84 -14.46 -4.34
N HIS A 147 -15.86 -15.22 -4.85
CA HIS A 147 -14.82 -15.86 -4.03
C HIS A 147 -13.75 -14.87 -3.56
N ASP A 148 -13.69 -13.67 -4.14
CA ASP A 148 -12.69 -12.64 -3.84
C ASP A 148 -13.04 -11.78 -2.63
N ILE A 149 -14.10 -12.10 -1.89
CA ILE A 149 -14.56 -11.31 -0.74
C ILE A 149 -13.45 -11.03 0.28
N GLY A 150 -12.48 -11.95 0.40
CA GLY A 150 -11.31 -11.77 1.26
C GLY A 150 -10.45 -10.56 0.85
N PHE A 151 -10.22 -10.35 -0.44
CA PHE A 151 -9.49 -9.17 -0.94
C PHE A 151 -10.28 -7.88 -0.77
N MET A 152 -11.61 -7.97 -0.89
CA MET A 152 -12.49 -6.81 -0.78
C MET A 152 -12.65 -6.30 0.65
N VAL A 153 -12.54 -7.17 1.65
CA VAL A 153 -12.82 -6.82 3.06
C VAL A 153 -11.58 -6.92 3.95
N ASN A 154 -10.76 -7.95 3.80
CA ASN A 154 -9.63 -8.16 4.72
C ASN A 154 -8.39 -7.32 4.39
N CYS A 155 -8.35 -6.69 3.23
CA CYS A 155 -7.26 -5.77 2.86
C CYS A 155 -7.52 -4.33 3.30
N SER A 156 -8.71 -4.03 3.82
CA SER A 156 -9.14 -2.67 4.21
C SER A 156 -9.09 -2.43 5.70
#